data_5fb4eaace6018ec4b68706b7a9420d67
#
_entry.id   5fb4eaace6018ec4b68706b7a9420d67
#
_cell.length_a   1.000
_cell.length_b   1.000
_cell.length_c   1.000
_cell.angle_alpha   90.00
_cell.angle_beta   90.00
_cell.angle_gamma   90.00
#
_symmetry.space_group_name_H-M   'P 1'
#
loop_
_entity.id
_entity.type
_entity.pdbx_description
1 polymer ?
#
loop_
_entity_poly.entity_id
_entity_poly.type
_entity_poly.pdbx_seq_one_letter_code
_entity_poly.pdbx_strand_id
1 'polypeptide(L)'
;MIYKSKFSIPFLIITILIITGCSNSVSIDEKKVFRYNEHSNISSLDPIYSSTLRNIWPVNQIFNGLVQLDDSLKIKPDLAKSWIISKNGLEYKFVIKNKIFFHYSKTFGKDSTRAVNAGDFEYSFKRLNDPQLGSPGSWAMKNVNSFKAENDSVFVIKLKKPFAAFLGLLSMKYFSAVPYEAVNFYGDKFGKNPIGTGPFKFKRWEENIKLVLRKNNIYFEKDNLGKNLPYLEAISVTFLPDKKSEFMEFAQNKIDFINSIDSSFKDKLISIDGNLKEEHSKKIKLISGPYLNTEYIGFYLGDKKSQVHSKKLRLAINYAIDRKKMMKYLRNNIGYAANNGFVPLGLNMENSVNGFRYNLKKAKTLIKEYKAENNKEKIELVLTSDANYLDIVEFIQRELQKIDIDLSINIVPASALRQGKSNGKFEMFRASWIADYPESENYLSLFYSKNLAPNGPNYTHFKNVEYDMLFESTYQEQNSVLRKRLYKKLDSLVIENSPIIPLYYDKVMRFTQKNVEGLTTNPVNQLNLKKVYKK
;
A
#
# COMPACT_ATOMS: atom_id res chain seq x y z
N MET A 1 -12.65 -82.33 -34.75
CA MET A 1 -11.82 -82.28 -33.53
C MET A 1 -12.00 -80.88 -32.97
N ILE A 2 -12.80 -80.76 -31.90
CA ILE A 2 -13.22 -79.49 -31.29
C ILE A 2 -12.36 -79.27 -30.03
N TYR A 3 -11.50 -78.23 -30.05
CA TYR A 3 -10.75 -77.86 -28.85
C TYR A 3 -11.53 -76.76 -28.04
N LYS A 4 -12.02 -77.15 -26.90
CA LYS A 4 -12.61 -76.26 -25.89
C LYS A 4 -11.48 -75.62 -25.08
N SER A 5 -11.30 -74.29 -25.17
CA SER A 5 -10.43 -73.54 -24.27
C SER A 5 -11.22 -73.18 -22.99
N LYS A 6 -10.75 -73.66 -21.85
CA LYS A 6 -11.20 -73.27 -20.54
C LYS A 6 -10.55 -71.93 -20.15
N PHE A 7 -11.28 -70.84 -20.18
CA PHE A 7 -10.86 -69.59 -19.54
C PHE A 7 -11.15 -69.64 -18.04
N SER A 8 -10.11 -69.57 -17.27
CA SER A 8 -10.20 -69.66 -15.80
C SER A 8 -10.56 -68.31 -15.17
N ILE A 9 -11.62 -68.29 -14.41
CA ILE A 9 -12.26 -67.21 -13.64
C ILE A 9 -11.38 -66.50 -12.54
N PRO A 10 -10.21 -67.00 -12.09
CA PRO A 10 -9.45 -66.32 -11.06
C PRO A 10 -8.69 -65.05 -11.51
N PHE A 11 -8.55 -64.75 -12.80
CA PHE A 11 -7.79 -63.54 -13.24
C PHE A 11 -8.61 -62.25 -13.25
N LEU A 12 -9.95 -62.36 -13.20
CA LEU A 12 -10.85 -61.18 -13.21
C LEU A 12 -11.04 -60.58 -11.79
N ILE A 13 -10.77 -61.33 -10.73
CA ILE A 13 -10.97 -60.88 -9.32
C ILE A 13 -9.75 -60.05 -8.84
N ILE A 14 -8.56 -60.31 -9.37
CA ILE A 14 -7.34 -59.56 -8.99
C ILE A 14 -7.30 -58.17 -9.62
N THR A 15 -7.96 -57.92 -10.74
CA THR A 15 -7.96 -56.61 -11.43
C THR A 15 -8.94 -55.62 -10.80
N ILE A 16 -9.93 -56.09 -10.01
CA ILE A 16 -10.92 -55.21 -9.37
C ILE A 16 -10.44 -54.70 -7.99
N LEU A 17 -9.46 -55.34 -7.36
CA LEU A 17 -8.92 -54.94 -6.04
C LEU A 17 -7.87 -53.83 -6.10
N ILE A 18 -7.43 -53.35 -7.28
CA ILE A 18 -6.43 -52.29 -7.44
C ILE A 18 -7.08 -50.88 -7.60
N ILE A 19 -8.41 -50.79 -7.73
CA ILE A 19 -9.11 -49.51 -7.99
C ILE A 19 -9.63 -48.82 -6.69
N THR A 20 -9.51 -49.45 -5.53
CA THR A 20 -9.97 -48.85 -4.26
C THR A 20 -8.89 -48.17 -3.42
N GLY A 21 -7.78 -47.77 -4.05
CA GLY A 21 -6.81 -46.86 -3.49
C GLY A 21 -7.25 -45.38 -3.64
N CYS A 22 -8.49 -45.03 -3.30
CA CYS A 22 -8.88 -43.63 -3.15
C CYS A 22 -8.11 -43.03 -1.98
N SER A 23 -7.05 -42.28 -2.29
CA SER A 23 -6.51 -41.33 -1.37
C SER A 23 -7.67 -40.47 -0.82
N ASN A 24 -7.86 -40.45 0.49
CA ASN A 24 -8.68 -39.49 1.21
C ASN A 24 -8.08 -38.07 0.99
N SER A 25 -8.19 -37.55 -0.22
CA SER A 25 -8.06 -36.13 -0.46
C SER A 25 -9.30 -35.50 0.16
N VAL A 26 -9.18 -34.94 1.35
CA VAL A 26 -10.19 -34.06 1.93
C VAL A 26 -10.50 -33.02 0.87
N SER A 27 -11.61 -33.20 0.15
CA SER A 27 -12.10 -32.23 -0.83
C SER A 27 -12.44 -30.98 -0.04
N ILE A 28 -11.68 -29.90 -0.29
CA ILE A 28 -12.00 -28.62 0.31
C ILE A 28 -13.23 -28.10 -0.40
N ASP A 29 -14.25 -27.77 0.37
CA ASP A 29 -15.41 -27.05 -0.13
C ASP A 29 -14.92 -25.78 -0.84
N GLU A 30 -15.07 -25.72 -2.15
CA GLU A 30 -14.62 -24.59 -2.99
C GLU A 30 -15.23 -23.27 -2.54
N LYS A 31 -16.41 -23.29 -1.89
CA LYS A 31 -17.02 -22.13 -1.28
C LYS A 31 -16.21 -21.54 -0.13
N LYS A 32 -15.26 -22.29 0.43
CA LYS A 32 -14.38 -21.84 1.53
C LYS A 32 -12.99 -21.41 1.06
N VAL A 33 -12.75 -21.36 -0.25
CA VAL A 33 -11.48 -20.89 -0.84
C VAL A 33 -11.67 -19.50 -1.42
N PHE A 34 -10.85 -18.55 -1.02
CA PHE A 34 -10.79 -17.21 -1.63
C PHE A 34 -9.71 -17.17 -2.70
N ARG A 35 -10.08 -16.79 -3.92
CA ARG A 35 -9.22 -16.82 -5.11
C ARG A 35 -9.02 -15.42 -5.66
N TYR A 36 -7.77 -15.04 -5.87
CA TYR A 36 -7.43 -13.77 -6.51
C TYR A 36 -6.16 -13.88 -7.35
N ASN A 37 -5.89 -12.87 -8.15
CA ASN A 37 -4.73 -12.81 -9.04
C ASN A 37 -3.78 -11.67 -8.66
N GLU A 38 -2.49 -11.89 -8.87
CA GLU A 38 -1.44 -10.88 -8.90
C GLU A 38 -0.80 -10.83 -10.29
N HIS A 39 -0.52 -9.63 -10.79
CA HIS A 39 0.01 -9.45 -12.16
C HIS A 39 1.47 -9.84 -12.32
N SER A 40 2.16 -10.13 -11.25
CA SER A 40 3.55 -10.58 -11.26
C SER A 40 3.80 -11.47 -10.07
N ASN A 41 4.79 -12.34 -10.20
CA ASN A 41 5.19 -13.21 -9.10
C ASN A 41 5.59 -12.42 -7.86
N ILE A 42 5.34 -13.00 -6.70
CA ILE A 42 5.83 -12.53 -5.41
C ILE A 42 7.35 -12.74 -5.39
N SER A 43 8.10 -11.80 -4.83
CA SER A 43 9.56 -11.95 -4.73
C SER A 43 9.99 -12.69 -3.47
N SER A 44 9.28 -12.50 -2.36
CA SER A 44 9.54 -13.15 -1.07
C SER A 44 8.33 -13.08 -0.17
N LEU A 45 8.16 -14.08 0.68
CA LEU A 45 7.21 -14.09 1.80
C LEU A 45 7.90 -13.80 3.14
N ASP A 46 9.18 -13.47 3.15
CA ASP A 46 9.87 -12.99 4.34
C ASP A 46 9.46 -11.53 4.63
N PRO A 47 8.98 -11.20 5.84
CA PRO A 47 8.50 -9.86 6.17
C PRO A 47 9.50 -8.73 5.91
N ILE A 48 10.80 -8.94 6.08
CA ILE A 48 11.82 -7.90 5.84
C ILE A 48 11.90 -7.43 4.38
N TYR A 49 11.30 -8.18 3.42
CA TYR A 49 11.24 -7.81 1.99
C TYR A 49 9.86 -7.35 1.53
N SER A 50 8.95 -7.01 2.45
CA SER A 50 7.56 -6.63 2.16
C SER A 50 7.43 -5.16 1.71
N SER A 51 8.08 -4.78 0.60
CA SER A 51 8.12 -3.40 0.09
C SER A 51 7.02 -3.04 -0.91
N THR A 52 6.25 -4.01 -1.39
CA THR A 52 5.18 -3.80 -2.36
C THR A 52 3.89 -4.47 -1.91
N LEU A 53 2.72 -3.93 -2.31
CA LEU A 53 1.42 -4.53 -1.92
C LEU A 53 1.33 -6.02 -2.28
N ARG A 54 1.91 -6.42 -3.41
CA ARG A 54 2.01 -7.81 -3.87
C ARG A 54 2.67 -8.74 -2.85
N ASN A 55 3.74 -8.28 -2.18
CA ASN A 55 4.39 -9.02 -1.10
C ASN A 55 3.66 -8.82 0.24
N ILE A 56 3.20 -7.59 0.51
CA ILE A 56 2.54 -7.23 1.78
C ILE A 56 1.25 -8.04 1.99
N TRP A 57 0.43 -8.23 0.96
CA TRP A 57 -0.86 -8.91 1.09
C TRP A 57 -0.74 -10.35 1.59
N PRO A 58 0.05 -11.25 0.97
CA PRO A 58 0.22 -12.60 1.51
C PRO A 58 0.99 -12.62 2.84
N VAL A 59 2.00 -11.75 3.03
CA VAL A 59 2.71 -11.64 4.31
C VAL A 59 1.76 -11.24 5.44
N ASN A 60 0.81 -10.34 5.18
CA ASN A 60 -0.22 -9.96 6.15
C ASN A 60 -1.14 -11.13 6.57
N GLN A 61 -1.31 -12.15 5.73
CA GLN A 61 -2.08 -13.34 6.09
C GLN A 61 -1.27 -14.34 6.93
N ILE A 62 0.06 -14.29 6.84
CA ILE A 62 0.96 -15.27 7.44
C ILE A 62 1.53 -14.78 8.78
N PHE A 63 1.73 -13.47 8.94
CA PHE A 63 2.47 -12.89 10.06
C PHE A 63 1.68 -11.82 10.81
N ASN A 64 2.01 -11.66 12.09
CA ASN A 64 1.54 -10.59 12.96
C ASN A 64 2.72 -9.74 13.46
N GLY A 65 2.44 -8.48 13.79
CA GLY A 65 3.39 -7.53 14.41
C GLY A 65 3.05 -7.22 15.87
N LEU A 66 3.72 -6.22 16.44
CA LEU A 66 3.36 -5.69 17.77
C LEU A 66 1.96 -5.08 17.75
N VAL A 67 1.67 -4.30 16.73
CA VAL A 67 0.41 -3.57 16.52
C VAL A 67 -0.10 -3.81 15.10
N GLN A 68 -1.40 -3.58 14.90
CA GLN A 68 -2.06 -3.64 13.61
C GLN A 68 -2.93 -2.39 13.40
N LEU A 69 -3.36 -2.15 12.16
CA LEU A 69 -4.33 -1.10 11.83
C LEU A 69 -5.72 -1.73 11.68
N ASP A 70 -6.74 -1.03 12.20
CA ASP A 70 -8.11 -1.31 11.77
C ASP A 70 -8.40 -0.63 10.41
N ASP A 71 -9.59 -0.88 9.83
CA ASP A 71 -9.96 -0.33 8.53
C ASP A 71 -10.09 1.22 8.53
N SER A 72 -10.15 1.84 9.72
CA SER A 72 -10.12 3.30 9.93
C SER A 72 -8.72 3.84 10.23
N LEU A 73 -7.68 3.02 10.05
CA LEU A 73 -6.27 3.32 10.33
C LEU A 73 -5.95 3.62 11.81
N LYS A 74 -6.83 3.22 12.73
CA LYS A 74 -6.53 3.30 14.16
C LYS A 74 -5.61 2.15 14.55
N ILE A 75 -4.59 2.48 15.32
CA ILE A 75 -3.65 1.49 15.86
C ILE A 75 -4.35 0.64 16.92
N LYS A 76 -4.26 -0.67 16.75
CA LYS A 76 -4.81 -1.70 17.63
C LYS A 76 -3.71 -2.65 18.10
N PRO A 77 -3.87 -3.24 19.30
CA PRO A 77 -3.03 -4.37 19.71
C PRO A 77 -3.06 -5.50 18.68
N ASP A 78 -1.87 -6.10 18.40
CA ASP A 78 -1.76 -7.34 17.63
C ASP A 78 -1.12 -8.41 18.54
N LEU A 79 0.17 -8.71 18.41
CA LEU A 79 0.86 -9.58 19.38
C LEU A 79 1.19 -8.88 20.70
N ALA A 80 1.32 -7.55 20.72
CA ALA A 80 1.34 -6.80 21.97
C ALA A 80 -0.06 -6.77 22.61
N LYS A 81 -0.14 -7.01 23.93
CA LYS A 81 -1.34 -6.82 24.73
C LYS A 81 -1.60 -5.34 25.01
N SER A 82 -0.52 -4.60 25.31
CA SER A 82 -0.52 -3.17 25.62
C SER A 82 0.88 -2.59 25.42
N TRP A 83 0.95 -1.26 25.44
CA TRP A 83 2.23 -0.55 25.42
C TRP A 83 2.17 0.71 26.26
N ILE A 84 3.34 1.18 26.69
CA ILE A 84 3.54 2.45 27.39
C ILE A 84 4.57 3.25 26.63
N ILE A 85 4.34 4.56 26.46
CA ILE A 85 5.26 5.50 25.86
C ILE A 85 5.75 6.44 26.95
N SER A 86 7.07 6.63 27.05
CA SER A 86 7.66 7.58 28.01
C SER A 86 7.20 9.02 27.71
N LYS A 87 7.17 9.89 28.72
CA LYS A 87 6.72 11.29 28.59
C LYS A 87 7.49 12.09 27.53
N ASN A 88 8.78 11.76 27.34
CA ASN A 88 9.63 12.38 26.33
C ASN A 88 9.51 11.73 24.93
N GLY A 89 8.65 10.71 24.77
CA GLY A 89 8.44 10.02 23.50
C GLY A 89 9.62 9.20 22.98
N LEU A 90 10.64 8.93 23.83
CA LEU A 90 11.85 8.22 23.41
C LEU A 90 11.83 6.72 23.70
N GLU A 91 10.99 6.24 24.61
CA GLU A 91 10.93 4.84 25.00
C GLU A 91 9.52 4.27 24.80
N TYR A 92 9.44 3.12 24.17
CA TYR A 92 8.22 2.35 23.91
C TYR A 92 8.40 0.97 24.55
N LYS A 93 7.56 0.66 25.55
CA LYS A 93 7.59 -0.62 26.26
C LYS A 93 6.32 -1.39 25.95
N PHE A 94 6.48 -2.55 25.29
CA PHE A 94 5.39 -3.43 24.85
C PHE A 94 5.30 -4.65 25.77
N VAL A 95 4.08 -5.02 26.16
CA VAL A 95 3.78 -6.28 26.86
C VAL A 95 3.22 -7.24 25.82
N ILE A 96 3.90 -8.37 25.60
CA ILE A 96 3.51 -9.39 24.63
C ILE A 96 2.39 -10.27 25.21
N LYS A 97 1.43 -10.65 24.37
CA LYS A 97 0.35 -11.57 24.73
C LYS A 97 0.91 -12.98 24.98
N ASN A 98 0.38 -13.65 25.98
CA ASN A 98 0.73 -15.03 26.27
C ASN A 98 -0.07 -16.01 25.39
N LYS A 99 0.45 -17.24 25.21
CA LYS A 99 -0.25 -18.36 24.55
C LYS A 99 -0.66 -18.08 23.09
N ILE A 100 0.12 -17.28 22.37
CA ILE A 100 0.01 -17.17 20.93
C ILE A 100 1.13 -17.99 20.31
N PHE A 101 0.77 -18.92 19.42
CA PHE A 101 1.68 -19.92 18.88
C PHE A 101 2.02 -19.63 17.41
N PHE A 102 3.25 -19.95 17.03
CA PHE A 102 3.64 -20.03 15.63
C PHE A 102 2.90 -21.15 14.91
N HIS A 103 2.83 -21.07 13.58
CA HIS A 103 2.30 -22.16 12.76
C HIS A 103 3.06 -23.46 13.02
N TYR A 104 2.34 -24.59 13.01
CA TYR A 104 3.00 -25.89 13.12
C TYR A 104 4.09 -26.08 12.07
N SER A 105 5.28 -26.47 12.51
CA SER A 105 6.44 -26.72 11.68
C SER A 105 7.40 -27.70 12.33
N LYS A 106 8.05 -28.53 11.51
CA LYS A 106 9.14 -29.43 11.96
C LYS A 106 10.36 -28.67 12.53
N THR A 107 10.46 -27.37 12.29
CA THR A 107 11.56 -26.53 12.78
C THR A 107 11.55 -26.37 14.32
N PHE A 108 10.42 -26.65 14.96
CA PHE A 108 10.26 -26.62 16.42
C PHE A 108 10.46 -28.00 17.11
N GLY A 109 10.98 -28.97 16.37
CA GLY A 109 11.25 -30.30 16.92
C GLY A 109 9.98 -31.08 17.27
N LYS A 110 9.98 -31.80 18.42
CA LYS A 110 8.87 -32.68 18.81
C LYS A 110 7.55 -31.96 19.06
N ASP A 111 7.60 -30.73 19.58
CA ASP A 111 6.41 -29.95 19.93
C ASP A 111 5.70 -29.36 18.70
N SER A 112 6.38 -29.36 17.56
CA SER A 112 5.89 -28.85 16.27
C SER A 112 5.47 -27.37 16.27
N THR A 113 5.48 -26.68 17.41
CA THR A 113 5.19 -25.25 17.58
C THR A 113 5.71 -24.76 18.93
N ARG A 114 5.78 -23.45 19.11
CA ARG A 114 6.00 -22.79 20.40
C ARG A 114 5.30 -21.43 20.47
N ALA A 115 5.14 -20.93 21.69
CA ALA A 115 4.59 -19.60 21.90
C ALA A 115 5.59 -18.52 21.45
N VAL A 116 5.04 -17.41 20.94
CA VAL A 116 5.77 -16.17 20.67
C VAL A 116 6.18 -15.52 21.98
N ASN A 117 7.38 -14.96 22.01
CA ASN A 117 7.86 -14.16 23.13
C ASN A 117 8.55 -12.87 22.66
N ALA A 118 9.01 -12.03 23.58
CA ALA A 118 9.67 -10.77 23.28
C ALA A 118 11.02 -10.95 22.55
N GLY A 119 11.70 -12.08 22.75
CA GLY A 119 12.95 -12.43 22.05
C GLY A 119 12.75 -12.58 20.54
N ASP A 120 11.56 -13.01 20.09
CA ASP A 120 11.25 -13.11 18.66
C ASP A 120 11.22 -11.74 17.98
N PHE A 121 10.73 -10.71 18.69
CA PHE A 121 10.78 -9.33 18.19
C PHE A 121 12.21 -8.80 18.17
N GLU A 122 13.01 -9.06 19.22
CA GLU A 122 14.42 -8.68 19.23
C GLU A 122 15.16 -9.30 18.04
N TYR A 123 14.94 -10.58 17.79
CA TYR A 123 15.52 -11.27 16.65
C TYR A 123 15.05 -10.67 15.30
N SER A 124 13.74 -10.43 15.14
CA SER A 124 13.17 -9.86 13.92
C SER A 124 13.70 -8.45 13.62
N PHE A 125 13.84 -7.61 14.65
CA PHE A 125 14.42 -6.27 14.52
C PHE A 125 15.92 -6.31 14.20
N LYS A 126 16.67 -7.25 14.76
CA LYS A 126 18.09 -7.48 14.37
C LYS A 126 18.19 -7.79 12.89
N ARG A 127 17.35 -8.70 12.36
CA ARG A 127 17.32 -9.03 10.93
C ARG A 127 16.95 -7.82 10.05
N LEU A 128 15.93 -7.04 10.44
CA LEU A 128 15.52 -5.85 9.70
C LEU A 128 16.64 -4.79 9.62
N ASN A 129 17.46 -4.69 10.66
CA ASN A 129 18.55 -3.73 10.77
C ASN A 129 19.89 -4.25 10.24
N ASP A 130 19.97 -5.52 9.82
CA ASP A 130 21.20 -6.14 9.31
C ASP A 130 21.49 -5.67 7.88
N PRO A 131 22.59 -4.94 7.64
CA PRO A 131 22.96 -4.48 6.30
C PRO A 131 23.23 -5.64 5.31
N GLN A 132 23.66 -6.81 5.80
CA GLN A 132 23.96 -7.97 4.95
C GLN A 132 22.71 -8.56 4.31
N LEU A 133 21.55 -8.42 4.96
CA LEU A 133 20.28 -8.87 4.43
C LEU A 133 19.66 -7.90 3.40
N GLY A 134 20.16 -6.66 3.30
CA GLY A 134 19.74 -5.70 2.29
C GLY A 134 18.23 -5.41 2.29
N SER A 135 17.59 -5.40 3.47
CA SER A 135 16.16 -5.16 3.58
C SER A 135 15.76 -3.79 3.03
N PRO A 136 14.79 -3.70 2.10
CA PRO A 136 14.24 -2.42 1.66
C PRO A 136 13.52 -1.66 2.79
N GLY A 137 13.21 -2.32 3.91
CA GLY A 137 12.60 -1.73 5.10
C GLY A 137 13.58 -1.17 6.13
N SER A 138 14.90 -1.30 5.93
CA SER A 138 15.94 -0.88 6.89
C SER A 138 15.87 0.61 7.24
N TRP A 139 15.36 1.46 6.33
CA TRP A 139 15.14 2.89 6.58
C TRP A 139 14.24 3.15 7.80
N ALA A 140 13.29 2.27 8.08
CA ALA A 140 12.36 2.38 9.21
C ALA A 140 13.08 2.26 10.57
N MET A 141 14.29 1.70 10.58
CA MET A 141 15.14 1.57 11.77
C MET A 141 16.03 2.80 12.02
N LYS A 142 16.12 3.77 11.10
CA LYS A 142 17.05 4.91 11.20
C LYS A 142 16.96 5.68 12.52
N ASN A 143 15.73 5.86 13.05
CA ASN A 143 15.48 6.56 14.30
C ASN A 143 15.52 5.65 15.54
N VAL A 144 15.65 4.34 15.36
CA VAL A 144 15.79 3.41 16.49
C VAL A 144 17.23 3.49 17.02
N ASN A 145 17.36 3.74 18.32
CA ASN A 145 18.64 3.76 19.03
C ASN A 145 19.00 2.37 19.55
N SER A 146 18.05 1.71 20.22
CA SER A 146 18.23 0.35 20.74
C SER A 146 16.87 -0.35 20.86
N PHE A 147 16.91 -1.67 20.90
CA PHE A 147 15.74 -2.51 21.15
C PHE A 147 16.19 -3.79 21.86
N LYS A 148 15.40 -4.26 22.83
CA LYS A 148 15.74 -5.42 23.65
C LYS A 148 14.52 -6.08 24.25
N ALA A 149 14.53 -7.40 24.35
CA ALA A 149 13.65 -8.16 25.23
C ALA A 149 14.20 -8.08 26.66
N GLU A 150 13.46 -7.45 27.58
CA GLU A 150 13.82 -7.43 29.01
C GLU A 150 13.58 -8.80 29.66
N ASN A 151 12.55 -9.50 29.18
CA ASN A 151 12.20 -10.88 29.52
C ASN A 151 11.26 -11.43 28.43
N ASP A 152 10.73 -12.63 28.57
CA ASP A 152 9.88 -13.29 27.57
C ASP A 152 8.61 -12.50 27.21
N SER A 153 8.14 -11.63 28.09
CA SER A 153 6.89 -10.90 27.94
C SER A 153 7.05 -9.41 27.61
N VAL A 154 8.25 -8.84 27.76
CA VAL A 154 8.46 -7.39 27.66
C VAL A 154 9.52 -7.07 26.62
N PHE A 155 9.09 -6.31 25.60
CA PHE A 155 9.97 -5.78 24.56
C PHE A 155 10.05 -4.26 24.63
N VAL A 156 11.25 -3.70 24.64
CA VAL A 156 11.52 -2.27 24.77
C VAL A 156 12.23 -1.75 23.54
N ILE A 157 11.76 -0.61 23.01
CA ILE A 157 12.39 0.12 21.91
C ILE A 157 12.72 1.53 22.38
N LYS A 158 13.95 1.98 22.14
CA LYS A 158 14.39 3.37 22.40
C LYS A 158 14.69 4.06 21.09
N LEU A 159 14.21 5.29 20.94
CA LEU A 159 14.43 6.14 19.78
C LEU A 159 15.58 7.12 20.03
N LYS A 160 16.24 7.55 18.94
CA LYS A 160 17.26 8.63 18.96
C LYS A 160 16.62 10.00 19.17
N LYS A 161 15.42 10.20 18.58
CA LYS A 161 14.60 11.42 18.68
C LYS A 161 13.15 11.03 18.82
N PRO A 162 12.31 11.82 19.53
CA PRO A 162 10.88 11.56 19.60
C PRO A 162 10.28 11.46 18.18
N PHE A 163 9.35 10.53 18.00
CA PHE A 163 8.65 10.36 16.74
C PHE A 163 7.24 9.87 16.99
N ALA A 164 6.29 10.78 17.01
CA ALA A 164 4.92 10.48 17.38
C ALA A 164 4.21 9.50 16.42
N ALA A 165 4.64 9.42 15.17
CA ALA A 165 4.13 8.47 14.18
C ALA A 165 4.72 7.05 14.32
N PHE A 166 5.60 6.80 15.31
CA PHE A 166 6.33 5.54 15.42
C PHE A 166 5.44 4.30 15.55
N LEU A 167 4.31 4.37 16.28
CA LEU A 167 3.36 3.25 16.34
C LEU A 167 2.74 2.93 14.97
N GLY A 168 2.48 3.96 14.15
CA GLY A 168 2.05 3.77 12.77
C GLY A 168 3.10 3.06 11.92
N LEU A 169 4.36 3.47 12.08
CA LEU A 169 5.51 2.82 11.43
C LEU A 169 5.61 1.33 11.84
N LEU A 170 5.44 1.01 13.14
CA LEU A 170 5.47 -0.37 13.65
C LEU A 170 4.35 -1.26 13.13
N SER A 171 3.29 -0.70 12.53
CA SER A 171 2.23 -1.51 11.88
C SER A 171 2.64 -2.06 10.51
N MET A 172 3.76 -1.60 9.94
CA MET A 172 4.30 -2.12 8.69
C MET A 172 4.77 -3.57 8.86
N LYS A 173 4.64 -4.36 7.81
CA LYS A 173 4.96 -5.80 7.86
C LYS A 173 6.44 -6.12 8.07
N TYR A 174 7.32 -5.17 7.86
CA TYR A 174 8.74 -5.29 8.20
C TYR A 174 9.00 -5.67 9.67
N PHE A 175 8.11 -5.24 10.57
CA PHE A 175 8.19 -5.45 12.02
C PHE A 175 7.44 -6.70 12.52
N SER A 176 7.10 -7.62 11.63
CA SER A 176 6.44 -8.88 12.00
C SER A 176 7.39 -9.80 12.77
N ALA A 177 6.84 -10.54 13.74
CA ALA A 177 7.60 -11.54 14.48
C ALA A 177 7.89 -12.77 13.61
N VAL A 178 9.15 -13.20 13.58
CA VAL A 178 9.60 -14.43 12.92
C VAL A 178 10.35 -15.32 13.91
N PRO A 179 10.15 -16.65 13.88
CA PRO A 179 10.86 -17.57 14.77
C PRO A 179 12.29 -17.83 14.26
N TYR A 180 13.27 -17.68 15.12
CA TYR A 180 14.68 -17.89 14.76
C TYR A 180 14.96 -19.31 14.28
N GLU A 181 14.25 -20.30 14.83
CA GLU A 181 14.40 -21.72 14.46
C GLU A 181 14.09 -21.94 12.97
N ALA A 182 13.00 -21.34 12.49
CA ALA A 182 12.62 -21.48 11.09
C ALA A 182 13.57 -20.71 10.15
N VAL A 183 14.00 -19.52 10.56
CA VAL A 183 14.97 -18.75 9.76
C VAL A 183 16.30 -19.48 9.68
N ASN A 184 16.83 -20.01 10.79
CA ASN A 184 18.08 -20.77 10.81
C ASN A 184 17.97 -22.07 10.03
N PHE A 185 16.83 -22.76 10.10
CA PHE A 185 16.62 -24.02 9.39
C PHE A 185 16.55 -23.84 7.87
N TYR A 186 15.85 -22.80 7.40
CA TYR A 186 15.65 -22.57 5.97
C TYR A 186 16.68 -21.62 5.33
N GLY A 187 17.40 -20.82 6.13
CA GLY A 187 18.36 -19.82 5.63
C GLY A 187 17.73 -18.91 4.58
N ASP A 188 18.39 -18.74 3.44
CA ASP A 188 17.90 -17.92 2.30
C ASP A 188 16.57 -18.39 1.72
N LYS A 189 16.16 -19.63 2.02
CA LYS A 189 14.88 -20.19 1.58
C LYS A 189 13.72 -19.89 2.55
N PHE A 190 13.94 -19.13 3.64
CA PHE A 190 12.88 -18.77 4.58
C PHE A 190 11.72 -18.04 3.88
N GLY A 191 12.02 -17.11 2.96
CA GLY A 191 11.01 -16.42 2.17
C GLY A 191 10.14 -17.31 1.25
N LYS A 192 10.55 -18.57 1.02
CA LYS A 192 9.77 -19.61 0.32
C LYS A 192 9.14 -20.63 1.26
N ASN A 193 9.48 -20.60 2.55
CA ASN A 193 8.97 -21.50 3.60
C ASN A 193 8.61 -20.70 4.86
N PRO A 194 7.75 -19.69 4.76
CA PRO A 194 7.48 -18.77 5.87
C PRO A 194 6.72 -19.48 7.00
N ILE A 195 7.12 -19.20 8.23
CA ILE A 195 6.46 -19.63 9.46
C ILE A 195 6.13 -18.36 10.26
N GLY A 196 4.85 -18.11 10.48
CA GLY A 196 4.35 -16.95 11.22
C GLY A 196 3.30 -17.35 12.25
N THR A 197 2.52 -16.37 12.69
CA THR A 197 1.44 -16.51 13.68
C THR A 197 0.07 -16.17 13.10
N GLY A 198 0.04 -15.75 11.83
CA GLY A 198 -1.12 -15.18 11.16
C GLY A 198 -2.30 -16.13 10.97
N PRO A 199 -3.44 -15.60 10.46
CA PRO A 199 -4.67 -16.37 10.27
C PRO A 199 -4.54 -17.48 9.23
N PHE A 200 -3.57 -17.39 8.34
CA PHE A 200 -3.30 -18.43 7.36
C PHE A 200 -1.84 -18.85 7.40
N LYS A 201 -1.57 -20.13 7.16
CA LYS A 201 -0.25 -20.74 7.08
C LYS A 201 0.10 -21.09 5.65
N PHE A 202 1.38 -21.03 5.33
CA PHE A 202 1.93 -21.44 4.05
C PHE A 202 1.64 -22.91 3.74
N LYS A 203 1.25 -23.21 2.50
CA LYS A 203 1.08 -24.59 2.01
C LYS A 203 2.00 -24.90 0.87
N ARG A 204 2.00 -24.10 -0.20
CA ARG A 204 2.91 -24.23 -1.35
C ARG A 204 2.97 -22.95 -2.17
N TRP A 205 4.05 -22.76 -2.86
CA TRP A 205 4.25 -21.71 -3.84
C TRP A 205 5.02 -22.27 -5.06
N GLU A 206 4.38 -22.25 -6.21
CA GLU A 206 4.93 -22.52 -7.52
C GLU A 206 5.09 -21.17 -8.22
N GLU A 207 6.33 -20.77 -8.49
CA GLU A 207 6.65 -19.46 -9.06
C GLU A 207 5.93 -19.27 -10.40
N ASN A 208 5.35 -18.08 -10.60
CA ASN A 208 4.56 -17.68 -11.76
C ASN A 208 3.29 -18.53 -12.02
N ILE A 209 2.96 -19.45 -11.14
CA ILE A 209 1.79 -20.32 -11.28
C ILE A 209 0.80 -20.08 -10.15
N LYS A 210 1.18 -20.40 -8.91
CA LYS A 210 0.23 -20.39 -7.79
C LYS A 210 0.88 -20.31 -6.41
N LEU A 211 0.30 -19.47 -5.54
CA LEU A 211 0.52 -19.52 -4.09
C LEU A 211 -0.74 -20.03 -3.41
N VAL A 212 -0.60 -20.96 -2.46
CA VAL A 212 -1.69 -21.49 -1.64
C VAL A 212 -1.36 -21.31 -0.17
N LEU A 213 -2.27 -20.67 0.55
CA LEU A 213 -2.27 -20.57 2.00
C LEU A 213 -3.46 -21.34 2.57
N ARG A 214 -3.30 -21.94 3.76
CA ARG A 214 -4.32 -22.71 4.46
C ARG A 214 -4.66 -22.05 5.79
N LYS A 215 -5.87 -22.26 6.26
CA LYS A 215 -6.33 -21.83 7.58
C LYS A 215 -5.36 -22.24 8.68
N ASN A 216 -5.07 -21.32 9.57
CA ASN A 216 -4.42 -21.59 10.84
C ASN A 216 -5.48 -21.92 11.90
N ASN A 217 -5.63 -23.19 12.26
CA ASN A 217 -6.64 -23.63 13.22
C ASN A 217 -6.38 -23.20 14.67
N ILE A 218 -5.14 -22.77 14.97
CA ILE A 218 -4.73 -22.27 16.29
C ILE A 218 -4.61 -20.74 16.32
N TYR A 219 -5.19 -20.04 15.33
CA TYR A 219 -5.17 -18.59 15.29
C TYR A 219 -5.92 -18.00 16.49
N PHE A 220 -5.32 -17.00 17.13
CA PHE A 220 -5.74 -16.52 18.44
C PHE A 220 -6.93 -15.54 18.43
N GLU A 221 -7.22 -14.91 17.30
CA GLU A 221 -8.32 -13.93 17.24
C GLU A 221 -9.68 -14.60 17.05
N LYS A 222 -10.69 -13.98 17.66
CA LYS A 222 -12.11 -14.30 17.51
C LYS A 222 -12.86 -13.08 17.00
N ASP A 223 -14.00 -13.30 16.41
CA ASP A 223 -14.93 -12.22 16.08
C ASP A 223 -15.69 -11.72 17.33
N ASN A 224 -16.54 -10.72 17.12
CA ASN A 224 -17.34 -10.11 18.19
C ASN A 224 -18.37 -11.08 18.82
N LEU A 225 -18.64 -12.23 18.16
CA LEU A 225 -19.54 -13.28 18.64
C LEU A 225 -18.77 -14.44 19.28
N GLY A 226 -17.45 -14.31 19.43
CA GLY A 226 -16.58 -15.34 20.00
C GLY A 226 -16.21 -16.48 19.05
N LYS A 227 -16.56 -16.40 17.75
CA LYS A 227 -16.22 -17.41 16.75
C LYS A 227 -14.77 -17.26 16.31
N ASN A 228 -14.05 -18.38 16.20
CA ASN A 228 -12.66 -18.41 15.79
C ASN A 228 -12.47 -17.91 14.34
N LEU A 229 -11.46 -17.09 14.13
CA LEU A 229 -11.01 -16.65 12.81
C LEU A 229 -9.85 -17.54 12.33
N PRO A 230 -9.57 -17.60 11.03
CA PRO A 230 -10.33 -17.05 9.91
C PRO A 230 -11.53 -17.94 9.54
N TYR A 231 -12.48 -17.37 8.77
CA TYR A 231 -13.64 -18.17 8.29
C TYR A 231 -13.32 -19.03 7.08
N LEU A 232 -12.44 -18.54 6.18
CA LEU A 232 -12.00 -19.26 5.00
C LEU A 232 -11.08 -20.42 5.36
N GLU A 233 -11.12 -21.51 4.57
CA GLU A 233 -10.22 -22.66 4.72
C GLU A 233 -8.91 -22.49 3.93
N ALA A 234 -8.93 -21.68 2.87
CA ALA A 234 -7.74 -21.42 2.06
C ALA A 234 -7.81 -20.11 1.29
N ILE A 235 -6.62 -19.64 0.90
CA ILE A 235 -6.42 -18.57 -0.07
C ILE A 235 -5.62 -19.16 -1.24
N SER A 236 -6.03 -18.85 -2.47
CA SER A 236 -5.35 -19.25 -3.69
C SER A 236 -5.03 -18.00 -4.53
N VAL A 237 -3.77 -17.76 -4.79
CA VAL A 237 -3.29 -16.65 -5.61
C VAL A 237 -2.73 -17.20 -6.90
N THR A 238 -3.21 -16.70 -8.04
CA THR A 238 -2.65 -16.96 -9.37
C THR A 238 -1.75 -15.81 -9.82
N PHE A 239 -0.93 -16.03 -10.85
CA PHE A 239 -0.01 -15.02 -11.37
C PHE A 239 -0.23 -14.83 -12.86
N LEU A 240 -1.32 -14.16 -13.25
CA LEU A 240 -1.64 -13.80 -14.61
C LEU A 240 -1.18 -12.35 -14.88
N PRO A 241 -0.20 -12.13 -15.76
CA PRO A 241 0.35 -10.79 -15.99
C PRO A 241 -0.64 -9.83 -16.67
N ASP A 242 -1.49 -10.34 -17.54
CA ASP A 242 -2.41 -9.54 -18.34
C ASP A 242 -3.71 -9.24 -17.58
N LYS A 243 -4.03 -7.96 -17.45
CA LYS A 243 -5.23 -7.49 -16.75
C LYS A 243 -6.54 -7.85 -17.46
N LYS A 244 -6.50 -8.02 -18.78
CA LYS A 244 -7.69 -8.46 -19.54
C LYS A 244 -8.00 -9.90 -19.22
N SER A 245 -6.95 -10.76 -19.21
CA SER A 245 -7.08 -12.17 -18.80
C SER A 245 -7.58 -12.31 -17.36
N GLU A 246 -7.06 -11.50 -16.42
CA GLU A 246 -7.56 -11.43 -15.04
C GLU A 246 -9.06 -11.11 -15.00
N PHE A 247 -9.47 -10.08 -15.75
CA PHE A 247 -10.88 -9.69 -15.82
C PHE A 247 -11.77 -10.81 -16.41
N MET A 248 -11.29 -11.54 -17.42
CA MET A 248 -12.02 -12.68 -18.00
C MET A 248 -12.18 -13.82 -16.99
N GLU A 249 -11.13 -14.16 -16.24
CA GLU A 249 -11.21 -15.17 -15.16
C GLU A 249 -12.21 -14.74 -14.06
N PHE A 250 -12.22 -13.43 -13.72
CA PHE A 250 -13.19 -12.87 -12.78
C PHE A 250 -14.63 -12.97 -13.34
N ALA A 251 -14.85 -12.60 -14.59
CA ALA A 251 -16.18 -12.68 -15.24
C ALA A 251 -16.71 -14.12 -15.34
N GLN A 252 -15.82 -15.12 -15.39
CA GLN A 252 -16.14 -16.55 -15.39
C GLN A 252 -16.24 -17.16 -13.98
N ASN A 253 -16.21 -16.36 -12.92
CA ASN A 253 -16.21 -16.80 -11.51
C ASN A 253 -15.03 -17.73 -11.11
N LYS A 254 -13.93 -17.72 -11.86
CA LYS A 254 -12.73 -18.50 -11.51
C LYS A 254 -11.88 -17.83 -10.43
N ILE A 255 -11.95 -16.50 -10.33
CA ILE A 255 -11.41 -15.71 -9.21
C ILE A 255 -12.54 -14.91 -8.53
N ASP A 256 -12.39 -14.68 -7.24
CA ASP A 256 -13.41 -14.10 -6.37
C ASP A 256 -13.27 -12.58 -6.20
N PHE A 257 -12.10 -12.05 -6.58
CA PHE A 257 -11.71 -10.67 -6.29
C PHE A 257 -10.71 -10.14 -7.32
N ILE A 258 -10.88 -8.88 -7.70
CA ILE A 258 -9.86 -8.08 -8.41
C ILE A 258 -9.68 -6.73 -7.72
N ASN A 259 -8.43 -6.28 -7.65
CA ASN A 259 -8.08 -4.97 -7.12
C ASN A 259 -7.85 -3.99 -8.27
N SER A 260 -8.72 -2.99 -8.38
CA SER A 260 -8.74 -2.09 -9.53
C SER A 260 -9.25 -2.79 -10.82
N ILE A 261 -9.41 -2.04 -11.89
CA ILE A 261 -9.86 -2.53 -13.18
C ILE A 261 -8.99 -1.92 -14.27
N ASP A 262 -8.75 -2.65 -15.33
CA ASP A 262 -8.09 -2.13 -16.52
C ASP A 262 -8.91 -0.99 -17.14
N SER A 263 -8.22 0.02 -17.65
CA SER A 263 -8.88 1.21 -18.24
C SER A 263 -9.82 0.86 -19.39
N SER A 264 -9.53 -0.21 -20.16
CA SER A 264 -10.38 -0.68 -21.26
C SER A 264 -11.75 -1.22 -20.83
N PHE A 265 -11.89 -1.64 -19.56
CA PHE A 265 -13.16 -2.10 -18.99
C PHE A 265 -13.84 -1.08 -18.09
N LYS A 266 -13.19 0.05 -17.81
CA LYS A 266 -13.69 1.08 -16.92
C LYS A 266 -15.09 1.53 -17.32
N ASP A 267 -15.27 1.98 -18.55
CA ASP A 267 -16.54 2.52 -19.04
C ASP A 267 -17.63 1.45 -19.20
N LYS A 268 -17.23 0.17 -19.27
CA LYS A 268 -18.18 -0.94 -19.30
C LYS A 268 -18.78 -1.20 -17.92
N LEU A 269 -17.98 -1.16 -16.85
CA LEU A 269 -18.44 -1.50 -15.49
C LEU A 269 -18.84 -0.28 -14.67
N ILE A 270 -18.21 0.86 -14.87
CA ILE A 270 -18.33 2.04 -14.00
C ILE A 270 -19.05 3.16 -14.76
N SER A 271 -20.08 3.73 -14.12
CA SER A 271 -20.76 4.93 -14.59
C SER A 271 -19.86 6.17 -14.49
N ILE A 272 -20.28 7.27 -15.14
CA ILE A 272 -19.57 8.55 -15.06
C ILE A 272 -19.47 9.11 -13.63
N ASP A 273 -20.29 8.61 -12.71
CA ASP A 273 -20.33 9.02 -11.30
C ASP A 273 -19.45 8.13 -10.39
N GLY A 274 -18.68 7.21 -10.98
CA GLY A 274 -17.77 6.32 -10.24
C GLY A 274 -18.45 5.14 -9.54
N ASN A 275 -19.70 4.85 -9.86
CA ASN A 275 -20.48 3.76 -9.30
C ASN A 275 -20.50 2.55 -10.25
N LEU A 276 -20.68 1.36 -9.68
CA LEU A 276 -20.93 0.15 -10.46
C LEU A 276 -22.26 0.31 -11.21
N LYS A 277 -22.27 0.03 -12.53
CA LYS A 277 -23.51 0.07 -13.32
C LYS A 277 -24.48 -1.02 -12.84
N GLU A 278 -25.76 -0.69 -12.86
CA GLU A 278 -26.84 -1.52 -12.32
C GLU A 278 -26.88 -2.93 -12.94
N GLU A 279 -26.64 -3.05 -14.24
CA GLU A 279 -26.62 -4.33 -14.98
C GLU A 279 -25.61 -5.35 -14.40
N HIS A 280 -24.54 -4.88 -13.73
CA HIS A 280 -23.52 -5.73 -13.11
C HIS A 280 -23.79 -6.01 -11.63
N SER A 281 -24.63 -5.21 -10.96
CA SER A 281 -24.87 -5.28 -9.50
C SER A 281 -25.47 -6.60 -9.01
N LYS A 282 -26.11 -7.35 -9.90
CA LYS A 282 -26.64 -8.69 -9.59
C LYS A 282 -25.55 -9.76 -9.44
N LYS A 283 -24.42 -9.61 -10.12
CA LYS A 283 -23.32 -10.61 -10.17
C LYS A 283 -22.12 -10.23 -9.33
N ILE A 284 -21.80 -8.93 -9.25
CA ILE A 284 -20.60 -8.43 -8.59
C ILE A 284 -20.93 -7.31 -7.61
N LYS A 285 -20.00 -7.02 -6.70
CA LYS A 285 -20.02 -5.87 -5.79
C LYS A 285 -18.81 -4.99 -6.06
N LEU A 286 -19.00 -3.69 -5.94
CA LEU A 286 -17.94 -2.71 -5.85
C LEU A 286 -17.81 -2.26 -4.40
N ILE A 287 -16.62 -2.42 -3.84
CA ILE A 287 -16.25 -1.93 -2.52
C ILE A 287 -15.18 -0.87 -2.75
N SER A 288 -15.45 0.38 -2.37
CA SER A 288 -14.53 1.49 -2.61
C SER A 288 -14.38 2.39 -1.38
N GLY A 289 -13.24 3.04 -1.28
CA GLY A 289 -12.93 3.97 -0.20
C GLY A 289 -11.71 4.84 -0.54
N PRO A 290 -11.36 5.82 0.31
CA PRO A 290 -10.15 6.61 0.13
C PRO A 290 -8.91 5.73 0.01
N TYR A 291 -7.94 6.15 -0.81
CA TYR A 291 -6.60 5.58 -0.87
C TYR A 291 -5.59 6.66 -0.48
N LEU A 292 -4.63 6.31 0.35
CA LEU A 292 -3.56 7.21 0.74
C LEU A 292 -2.56 7.38 -0.40
N ASN A 293 -3.06 7.89 -1.52
CA ASN A 293 -2.29 8.26 -2.70
C ASN A 293 -2.70 9.64 -3.18
N THR A 294 -1.72 10.54 -3.34
CA THR A 294 -1.89 11.85 -3.97
C THR A 294 -1.12 11.89 -5.28
N GLU A 295 -1.82 12.12 -6.38
CA GLU A 295 -1.24 12.36 -7.69
C GLU A 295 -0.97 13.86 -7.86
N TYR A 296 0.23 14.21 -8.34
CA TYR A 296 0.64 15.58 -8.47
C TYR A 296 1.67 15.80 -9.58
N ILE A 297 1.80 17.06 -10.00
CA ILE A 297 2.94 17.52 -10.78
C ILE A 297 3.85 18.31 -9.85
N GLY A 298 5.15 18.00 -9.83
CA GLY A 298 6.16 18.75 -9.10
C GLY A 298 6.83 19.81 -9.98
N PHE A 299 7.17 20.95 -9.37
CA PHE A 299 8.05 21.96 -9.95
C PHE A 299 9.45 21.80 -9.34
N TYR A 300 10.49 21.74 -10.18
CA TYR A 300 11.86 21.73 -9.68
C TYR A 300 12.34 23.15 -9.35
N LEU A 301 12.50 23.44 -8.08
CA LEU A 301 12.86 24.75 -7.57
C LEU A 301 14.37 24.92 -7.30
N GLY A 302 15.17 23.89 -7.61
CA GLY A 302 16.62 23.94 -7.48
C GLY A 302 17.31 24.85 -8.48
N ASP A 303 16.70 25.06 -9.64
CA ASP A 303 17.18 26.00 -10.65
C ASP A 303 16.48 27.37 -10.52
N LYS A 304 17.20 28.34 -9.99
CA LYS A 304 16.71 29.72 -9.83
C LYS A 304 16.46 30.46 -11.14
N LYS A 305 17.03 29.99 -12.27
CA LYS A 305 16.85 30.60 -13.60
C LYS A 305 15.60 30.09 -14.30
N SER A 306 15.06 28.96 -13.90
CA SER A 306 13.84 28.40 -14.47
C SER A 306 12.63 29.29 -14.20
N GLN A 307 11.73 29.39 -15.18
CA GLN A 307 10.49 30.17 -15.07
C GLN A 307 9.60 29.67 -13.92
N VAL A 308 9.59 28.34 -13.65
CA VAL A 308 8.82 27.77 -12.57
C VAL A 308 9.33 28.14 -11.16
N HIS A 309 10.48 28.81 -11.06
CA HIS A 309 10.93 29.36 -9.77
C HIS A 309 10.01 30.50 -9.30
N SER A 310 9.30 31.20 -10.20
CA SER A 310 8.31 32.21 -9.85
C SER A 310 7.09 31.62 -9.17
N LYS A 311 6.86 31.99 -7.91
CA LYS A 311 5.65 31.60 -7.15
C LYS A 311 4.37 32.04 -7.88
N LYS A 312 4.38 33.24 -8.48
CA LYS A 312 3.22 33.79 -9.20
C LYS A 312 2.84 32.92 -10.40
N LEU A 313 3.81 32.44 -11.17
CA LEU A 313 3.58 31.53 -12.30
C LEU A 313 2.99 30.19 -11.80
N ARG A 314 3.56 29.59 -10.74
CA ARG A 314 3.06 28.34 -10.18
C ARG A 314 1.62 28.46 -9.66
N LEU A 315 1.29 29.57 -9.01
CA LEU A 315 -0.08 29.88 -8.58
C LEU A 315 -1.04 30.01 -9.76
N ALA A 316 -0.63 30.73 -10.83
CA ALA A 316 -1.45 30.86 -12.04
C ALA A 316 -1.77 29.50 -12.66
N ILE A 317 -0.77 28.64 -12.81
CA ILE A 317 -0.91 27.26 -13.31
C ILE A 317 -1.90 26.48 -12.44
N ASN A 318 -1.78 26.54 -11.12
CA ASN A 318 -2.68 25.83 -10.21
C ASN A 318 -4.13 26.29 -10.31
N TYR A 319 -4.41 27.59 -10.50
CA TYR A 319 -5.76 28.11 -10.70
C TYR A 319 -6.33 27.83 -12.09
N ALA A 320 -5.51 27.57 -13.10
CA ALA A 320 -5.95 27.29 -14.46
C ALA A 320 -6.48 25.86 -14.67
N ILE A 321 -6.16 24.92 -13.79
CA ILE A 321 -6.50 23.50 -13.97
C ILE A 321 -7.85 23.18 -13.34
N ASP A 322 -8.83 22.80 -14.17
CA ASP A 322 -10.14 22.29 -13.72
C ASP A 322 -10.06 20.82 -13.33
N ARG A 323 -9.68 20.55 -12.07
CA ARG A 323 -9.55 19.21 -11.52
C ARG A 323 -10.85 18.43 -11.50
N LYS A 324 -12.00 19.10 -11.30
CA LYS A 324 -13.33 18.43 -11.32
C LYS A 324 -13.65 17.94 -12.72
N LYS A 325 -13.40 18.76 -13.75
CA LYS A 325 -13.57 18.38 -15.15
C LYS A 325 -12.65 17.21 -15.51
N MET A 326 -11.38 17.26 -15.12
CA MET A 326 -10.41 16.18 -15.30
C MET A 326 -10.92 14.86 -14.70
N MET A 327 -11.37 14.88 -13.43
CA MET A 327 -11.87 13.68 -12.76
C MET A 327 -13.12 13.11 -13.44
N LYS A 328 -14.04 13.96 -13.86
CA LYS A 328 -15.27 13.54 -14.52
C LYS A 328 -14.99 12.83 -15.85
N TYR A 329 -14.20 13.43 -16.73
CA TYR A 329 -14.06 12.96 -18.11
C TYR A 329 -12.93 11.95 -18.31
N LEU A 330 -11.83 12.04 -17.53
CA LEU A 330 -10.71 11.11 -17.68
C LEU A 330 -10.79 9.94 -16.69
N ARG A 331 -11.46 10.12 -15.55
CA ARG A 331 -11.43 9.15 -14.45
C ARG A 331 -12.80 8.63 -14.03
N ASN A 332 -13.90 9.00 -14.70
CA ASN A 332 -15.27 8.65 -14.28
C ASN A 332 -15.53 8.91 -12.79
N ASN A 333 -14.97 10.00 -12.23
CA ASN A 333 -15.00 10.31 -10.80
C ASN A 333 -14.43 9.20 -9.89
N ILE A 334 -13.56 8.32 -10.42
CA ILE A 334 -12.77 7.39 -9.61
C ILE A 334 -11.63 8.18 -8.96
N GLY A 335 -11.79 8.53 -7.69
CA GLY A 335 -10.94 9.44 -6.94
C GLY A 335 -11.62 10.75 -6.60
N TYR A 336 -10.88 11.68 -6.02
CA TYR A 336 -11.36 12.97 -5.58
C TYR A 336 -10.44 14.09 -6.11
N ALA A 337 -11.01 15.14 -6.71
CA ALA A 337 -10.23 16.30 -7.12
C ALA A 337 -9.45 16.89 -5.92
N ALA A 338 -8.14 17.08 -6.05
CA ALA A 338 -7.29 17.57 -4.96
C ALA A 338 -7.43 19.09 -4.76
N ASN A 339 -8.57 19.49 -4.20
CA ASN A 339 -8.90 20.89 -3.94
C ASN A 339 -8.63 21.31 -2.48
N ASN A 340 -8.05 20.45 -1.65
CA ASN A 340 -8.00 20.63 -0.19
C ASN A 340 -6.59 20.55 0.42
N GLY A 341 -5.54 20.55 -0.34
CA GLY A 341 -4.16 20.41 0.15
C GLY A 341 -3.40 19.31 -0.55
N PHE A 342 -2.26 18.91 0.00
CA PHE A 342 -1.46 17.80 -0.51
C PHE A 342 -1.74 16.49 0.22
N VAL A 343 -2.02 16.57 1.53
CA VAL A 343 -2.38 15.41 2.35
C VAL A 343 -3.74 14.86 1.90
N PRO A 344 -3.85 13.56 1.51
CA PRO A 344 -5.07 13.02 0.95
C PRO A 344 -6.17 12.83 1.97
N LEU A 345 -7.39 12.67 1.48
CA LEU A 345 -8.54 12.25 2.27
C LEU A 345 -8.27 10.87 2.90
N GLY A 346 -8.76 10.64 4.12
CA GLY A 346 -8.56 9.37 4.85
C GLY A 346 -7.63 9.49 6.06
N LEU A 347 -6.70 10.46 6.07
CA LEU A 347 -5.88 10.77 7.26
C LEU A 347 -6.52 11.85 8.15
N ASN A 348 -7.17 12.85 7.58
CA ASN A 348 -7.71 14.00 8.32
C ASN A 348 -8.83 14.71 7.56
N MET A 349 -9.97 14.09 7.36
CA MET A 349 -11.11 14.74 6.68
C MET A 349 -11.60 16.01 7.42
N GLU A 350 -11.48 16.06 8.74
CA GLU A 350 -11.94 17.18 9.56
C GLU A 350 -11.08 18.45 9.45
N ASN A 351 -9.88 18.36 8.87
CA ASN A 351 -8.89 19.43 8.85
C ASN A 351 -8.43 19.81 7.43
N SER A 352 -9.34 19.77 6.44
CA SER A 352 -9.00 20.15 5.08
C SER A 352 -8.46 21.56 4.99
N VAL A 353 -7.39 21.71 4.21
CA VAL A 353 -6.81 23.01 3.84
C VAL A 353 -7.59 23.55 2.65
N ASN A 354 -7.76 24.87 2.56
CA ASN A 354 -8.29 25.51 1.36
C ASN A 354 -7.22 25.49 0.28
N GLY A 355 -7.30 24.48 -0.61
CA GLY A 355 -6.42 24.33 -1.76
C GLY A 355 -6.93 25.08 -2.99
N PHE A 356 -6.47 24.66 -4.15
CA PHE A 356 -6.76 25.33 -5.42
C PHE A 356 -8.13 24.94 -5.96
N ARG A 357 -8.94 25.94 -6.25
CA ARG A 357 -10.18 25.81 -7.03
C ARG A 357 -9.98 26.45 -8.39
N TYR A 358 -10.50 25.84 -9.45
CA TYR A 358 -10.46 26.39 -10.80
C TYR A 358 -10.94 27.83 -10.84
N ASN A 359 -10.10 28.74 -11.32
CA ASN A 359 -10.42 30.14 -11.48
C ASN A 359 -9.59 30.75 -12.62
N LEU A 360 -10.12 30.62 -13.83
CA LEU A 360 -9.45 31.08 -15.05
C LEU A 360 -9.17 32.59 -15.04
N LYS A 361 -10.08 33.40 -14.48
CA LYS A 361 -9.90 34.86 -14.39
C LYS A 361 -8.68 35.19 -13.52
N LYS A 362 -8.58 34.59 -12.34
CA LYS A 362 -7.43 34.77 -11.43
C LYS A 362 -6.13 34.28 -12.09
N ALA A 363 -6.17 33.14 -12.77
CA ALA A 363 -5.01 32.60 -13.49
C ALA A 363 -4.50 33.59 -14.54
N LYS A 364 -5.40 34.13 -15.39
CA LYS A 364 -5.05 35.13 -16.42
C LYS A 364 -4.46 36.43 -15.80
N THR A 365 -5.02 36.89 -14.69
CA THR A 365 -4.47 38.06 -13.97
C THR A 365 -3.05 37.82 -13.52
N LEU A 366 -2.78 36.67 -12.87
CA LEU A 366 -1.44 36.31 -12.40
C LEU A 366 -0.43 36.14 -13.55
N ILE A 367 -0.84 35.63 -14.71
CA ILE A 367 0.02 35.52 -15.90
C ILE A 367 0.36 36.90 -16.44
N LYS A 368 -0.64 37.82 -16.52
CA LYS A 368 -0.39 39.19 -16.95
C LYS A 368 0.65 39.90 -16.05
N GLU A 369 0.47 39.78 -14.75
CA GLU A 369 1.41 40.32 -13.76
C GLU A 369 2.81 39.67 -13.88
N TYR A 370 2.88 38.33 -14.03
CA TYR A 370 4.14 37.63 -14.20
C TYR A 370 4.90 38.10 -15.46
N LYS A 371 4.19 38.21 -16.61
CA LYS A 371 4.77 38.69 -17.86
C LYS A 371 5.34 40.12 -17.71
N ALA A 372 4.60 41.00 -17.06
CA ALA A 372 5.03 42.40 -16.83
C ALA A 372 6.26 42.47 -15.91
N GLU A 373 6.27 41.73 -14.80
CA GLU A 373 7.38 41.74 -13.83
C GLU A 373 8.69 41.15 -14.41
N ASN A 374 8.59 40.20 -15.32
CA ASN A 374 9.75 39.47 -15.86
C ASN A 374 10.11 39.89 -17.29
N ASN A 375 9.43 40.89 -17.84
CA ASN A 375 9.59 41.36 -19.23
C ASN A 375 9.52 40.20 -20.26
N LYS A 376 8.53 39.30 -20.08
CA LYS A 376 8.34 38.07 -20.86
C LYS A 376 7.07 38.18 -21.72
N GLU A 377 7.20 37.96 -23.01
CA GLU A 377 6.05 37.86 -23.92
C GLU A 377 5.50 36.44 -23.97
N LYS A 378 6.38 35.45 -23.95
CA LYS A 378 6.05 34.03 -24.10
C LYS A 378 6.47 33.23 -22.88
N ILE A 379 5.65 32.25 -22.50
CA ILE A 379 5.93 31.31 -21.42
C ILE A 379 5.95 29.90 -22.03
N GLU A 380 7.10 29.28 -22.04
CA GLU A 380 7.33 27.92 -22.55
C GLU A 380 7.80 27.04 -21.41
N LEU A 381 7.11 25.91 -21.19
CA LEU A 381 7.40 24.96 -20.10
C LEU A 381 7.47 23.54 -20.64
N VAL A 382 8.17 22.67 -19.94
CA VAL A 382 8.26 21.24 -20.28
C VAL A 382 7.77 20.39 -19.11
N LEU A 383 6.74 19.58 -19.37
CA LEU A 383 6.23 18.60 -18.41
C LEU A 383 6.64 17.19 -18.81
N THR A 384 7.40 16.52 -17.93
CA THR A 384 7.84 15.14 -18.14
C THR A 384 6.94 14.16 -17.40
N SER A 385 6.48 13.12 -18.12
CA SER A 385 5.60 12.08 -17.60
C SER A 385 5.96 10.71 -18.19
N ASP A 386 5.26 9.67 -17.74
CA ASP A 386 5.24 8.36 -18.41
C ASP A 386 3.93 8.17 -19.20
N ALA A 387 3.95 7.22 -20.13
CA ALA A 387 2.84 7.00 -21.07
C ALA A 387 1.49 6.68 -20.41
N ASN A 388 1.48 6.13 -19.18
CA ASN A 388 0.22 5.78 -18.49
C ASN A 388 -0.60 7.00 -18.05
N TYR A 389 -0.01 8.20 -18.09
CA TYR A 389 -0.63 9.46 -17.68
C TYR A 389 -0.72 10.48 -18.84
N LEU A 390 -0.59 10.00 -20.08
CA LEU A 390 -0.60 10.88 -21.26
C LEU A 390 -1.89 11.70 -21.35
N ASP A 391 -3.04 11.09 -21.15
CA ASP A 391 -4.35 11.74 -21.16
C ASP A 391 -4.47 12.90 -20.15
N ILE A 392 -3.87 12.72 -18.96
CA ILE A 392 -3.86 13.74 -17.90
C ILE A 392 -2.94 14.89 -18.26
N VAL A 393 -1.73 14.63 -18.77
CA VAL A 393 -0.79 15.71 -19.11
C VAL A 393 -1.24 16.47 -20.35
N GLU A 394 -1.90 15.85 -21.32
CA GLU A 394 -2.57 16.50 -22.44
C GLU A 394 -3.75 17.37 -21.99
N PHE A 395 -4.52 16.91 -20.99
CA PHE A 395 -5.56 17.74 -20.40
C PHE A 395 -4.94 19.00 -19.77
N ILE A 396 -3.84 18.86 -19.00
CA ILE A 396 -3.13 19.99 -18.38
C ILE A 396 -2.62 20.94 -19.48
N GLN A 397 -2.04 20.43 -20.55
CA GLN A 397 -1.58 21.24 -21.69
C GLN A 397 -2.70 22.11 -22.25
N ARG A 398 -3.88 21.52 -22.53
CA ARG A 398 -5.07 22.25 -23.00
C ARG A 398 -5.58 23.31 -22.00
N GLU A 399 -5.52 23.03 -20.70
CA GLU A 399 -5.93 23.99 -19.68
C GLU A 399 -4.92 25.17 -19.60
N LEU A 400 -3.62 24.93 -19.75
CA LEU A 400 -2.58 25.97 -19.71
C LEU A 400 -2.56 26.84 -20.97
N GLN A 401 -2.93 26.30 -22.13
CA GLN A 401 -3.10 27.07 -23.36
C GLN A 401 -4.15 28.19 -23.20
N LYS A 402 -5.17 28.04 -22.37
CA LYS A 402 -6.19 29.06 -22.08
C LYS A 402 -5.66 30.29 -21.35
N ILE A 403 -4.44 30.20 -20.81
CA ILE A 403 -3.74 31.29 -20.11
C ILE A 403 -2.40 31.64 -20.77
N ASP A 404 -2.28 31.37 -22.08
CA ASP A 404 -1.11 31.70 -22.90
C ASP A 404 0.21 31.09 -22.38
N ILE A 405 0.17 29.87 -21.91
CA ILE A 405 1.34 29.04 -21.60
C ILE A 405 1.45 27.94 -22.66
N ASP A 406 2.61 27.89 -23.32
CA ASP A 406 2.98 26.81 -24.22
C ASP A 406 3.66 25.69 -23.43
N LEU A 407 2.96 24.57 -23.26
CA LEU A 407 3.43 23.40 -22.50
C LEU A 407 3.84 22.28 -23.47
N SER A 408 5.11 21.97 -23.54
CA SER A 408 5.61 20.77 -24.22
C SER A 408 5.52 19.54 -23.32
N ILE A 409 5.09 18.39 -23.87
CA ILE A 409 5.00 17.12 -23.16
C ILE A 409 6.18 16.24 -23.54
N ASN A 410 6.94 15.79 -22.54
CA ASN A 410 8.05 14.86 -22.70
C ASN A 410 7.68 13.51 -22.07
N ILE A 411 7.51 12.46 -22.90
CA ILE A 411 7.18 11.11 -22.42
C ILE A 411 8.43 10.25 -22.35
N VAL A 412 8.69 9.71 -21.17
CA VAL A 412 9.85 8.84 -20.89
C VAL A 412 9.40 7.55 -20.17
N PRO A 413 10.22 6.47 -20.22
CA PRO A 413 9.93 5.28 -19.41
C PRO A 413 9.84 5.61 -17.90
N ALA A 414 8.98 4.91 -17.16
CA ALA A 414 8.75 5.17 -15.73
C ALA A 414 10.03 5.09 -14.87
N SER A 415 11.01 4.25 -15.25
CA SER A 415 12.32 4.20 -14.59
C SER A 415 13.13 5.47 -14.81
N ALA A 416 13.15 6.00 -16.05
CA ALA A 416 13.83 7.24 -16.39
C ALA A 416 13.16 8.46 -15.71
N LEU A 417 11.82 8.46 -15.61
CA LEU A 417 11.08 9.49 -14.87
C LEU A 417 11.48 9.49 -13.39
N ARG A 418 11.56 8.31 -12.75
CA ARG A 418 11.97 8.20 -11.33
C ARG A 418 13.39 8.72 -11.11
N GLN A 419 14.34 8.29 -11.95
CA GLN A 419 15.73 8.71 -11.85
C GLN A 419 15.90 10.22 -12.16
N GLY A 420 15.25 10.71 -13.21
CA GLY A 420 15.36 12.09 -13.65
C GLY A 420 14.84 13.10 -12.63
N LYS A 421 13.65 12.84 -12.03
CA LYS A 421 13.12 13.70 -10.96
C LYS A 421 13.99 13.68 -9.71
N SER A 422 14.58 12.53 -9.36
CA SER A 422 15.49 12.42 -8.23
C SER A 422 16.79 13.22 -8.42
N ASN A 423 17.23 13.34 -9.67
CA ASN A 423 18.46 14.06 -10.05
C ASN A 423 18.21 15.52 -10.49
N GLY A 424 16.97 16.02 -10.34
CA GLY A 424 16.62 17.40 -10.70
C GLY A 424 16.72 17.71 -12.20
N LYS A 425 16.52 16.71 -13.08
CA LYS A 425 16.66 16.85 -14.54
C LYS A 425 15.45 17.46 -15.25
N PHE A 426 14.31 17.55 -14.58
CA PHE A 426 13.04 17.94 -15.17
C PHE A 426 12.50 19.20 -14.52
N GLU A 427 12.11 20.19 -15.31
CA GLU A 427 11.52 21.44 -14.85
C GLU A 427 10.17 21.20 -14.16
N MET A 428 9.29 20.42 -14.84
CA MET A 428 8.04 19.91 -14.29
C MET A 428 7.98 18.41 -14.50
N PHE A 429 7.49 17.68 -13.51
CA PHE A 429 7.45 16.23 -13.57
C PHE A 429 6.20 15.66 -12.91
N ARG A 430 5.64 14.61 -13.49
CA ARG A 430 4.57 13.84 -12.87
C ARG A 430 5.12 12.99 -11.71
N ALA A 431 4.39 12.96 -10.61
CA ALA A 431 4.68 12.12 -9.46
C ALA A 431 3.40 11.70 -8.74
N SER A 432 3.53 10.68 -7.91
CA SER A 432 2.55 10.29 -6.91
C SER A 432 3.25 10.01 -5.58
N TRP A 433 2.49 10.11 -4.50
CA TRP A 433 2.94 9.67 -3.19
C TRP A 433 1.90 8.80 -2.53
N ILE A 434 2.30 7.56 -2.25
CA ILE A 434 1.52 6.59 -1.48
C ILE A 434 2.13 6.53 -0.08
N ALA A 435 1.30 6.65 0.95
CA ALA A 435 1.81 6.60 2.31
C ALA A 435 2.38 5.23 2.67
N ASP A 436 3.56 5.21 3.26
CA ASP A 436 4.19 4.01 3.84
C ASP A 436 3.52 3.62 5.15
N TYR A 437 3.08 4.61 5.94
CA TYR A 437 2.34 4.46 7.20
C TYR A 437 1.30 5.59 7.32
N PRO A 438 0.23 5.40 8.12
CA PRO A 438 -0.93 6.28 8.12
C PRO A 438 -0.73 7.54 8.98
N GLU A 439 0.20 8.41 8.59
CA GLU A 439 0.43 9.70 9.24
C GLU A 439 0.65 10.82 8.20
N SER A 440 0.15 12.02 8.47
CA SER A 440 0.30 13.17 7.57
C SER A 440 1.75 13.60 7.40
N GLU A 441 2.59 13.37 8.39
CA GLU A 441 4.04 13.59 8.34
C GLU A 441 4.67 12.89 7.13
N ASN A 442 4.21 11.70 6.76
CA ASN A 442 4.72 10.94 5.62
C ASN A 442 4.60 11.72 4.30
N TYR A 443 3.53 12.50 4.12
CA TYR A 443 3.35 13.39 2.96
C TYR A 443 4.15 14.68 3.08
N LEU A 444 4.14 15.27 4.27
CA LEU A 444 4.73 16.57 4.51
C LEU A 444 6.26 16.51 4.53
N SER A 445 6.85 15.34 4.76
CA SER A 445 8.28 15.07 4.65
C SER A 445 8.86 15.36 3.24
N LEU A 446 8.00 15.38 2.20
CA LEU A 446 8.38 15.69 0.82
C LEU A 446 8.77 17.16 0.60
N PHE A 447 8.45 18.01 1.56
CA PHE A 447 8.73 19.47 1.46
C PHE A 447 9.75 19.94 2.51
N TYR A 448 10.25 19.04 3.35
CA TYR A 448 11.26 19.34 4.35
C TYR A 448 12.63 19.51 3.69
N SER A 449 13.33 20.62 3.98
CA SER A 449 14.56 20.96 3.26
C SER A 449 15.72 20.01 3.53
N LYS A 450 15.71 19.27 4.65
CA LYS A 450 16.74 18.25 4.94
C LYS A 450 16.52 16.93 4.19
N ASN A 451 15.37 16.80 3.51
CA ASN A 451 15.00 15.61 2.71
C ASN A 451 15.16 15.82 1.22
N LEU A 452 16.05 16.70 0.77
CA LEU A 452 16.27 16.95 -0.66
C LEU A 452 16.69 15.69 -1.41
N ALA A 453 16.13 15.50 -2.59
CA ALA A 453 16.60 14.49 -3.53
C ALA A 453 18.06 14.80 -3.98
N PRO A 454 18.89 13.78 -4.27
CA PRO A 454 18.56 12.34 -4.37
C PRO A 454 18.54 11.61 -3.04
N ASN A 455 18.96 12.20 -1.92
CA ASN A 455 19.12 11.55 -0.63
C ASN A 455 17.80 11.44 0.17
N GLY A 456 16.74 12.12 -0.27
CA GLY A 456 15.42 12.11 0.33
C GLY A 456 14.30 12.35 -0.70
N PRO A 457 13.03 12.37 -0.25
CA PRO A 457 11.88 12.42 -1.13
C PRO A 457 11.47 13.84 -1.58
N ASN A 458 12.19 14.89 -1.20
CA ASN A 458 11.88 16.25 -1.63
C ASN A 458 12.40 16.48 -3.07
N TYR A 459 11.67 15.95 -4.06
CA TYR A 459 12.01 16.08 -5.48
C TYR A 459 11.85 17.52 -6.01
N THR A 460 11.04 18.34 -5.36
CA THR A 460 10.83 19.74 -5.76
C THR A 460 11.98 20.65 -5.37
N HIS A 461 12.86 20.22 -4.48
CA HIS A 461 13.87 21.05 -3.84
C HIS A 461 13.30 22.30 -3.16
N PHE A 462 12.05 22.21 -2.69
CA PHE A 462 11.42 23.25 -1.91
C PHE A 462 12.18 23.50 -0.61
N LYS A 463 12.35 24.77 -0.26
CA LYS A 463 13.01 25.21 0.98
C LYS A 463 12.21 26.37 1.57
N ASN A 464 11.86 26.26 2.84
CA ASN A 464 11.19 27.31 3.59
C ASN A 464 11.52 27.15 5.07
N VAL A 465 12.11 28.16 5.69
CA VAL A 465 12.59 28.11 7.09
C VAL A 465 11.41 27.93 8.08
N GLU A 466 10.29 28.64 7.88
CA GLU A 466 9.09 28.47 8.70
C GLU A 466 8.54 27.04 8.61
N TYR A 467 8.52 26.50 7.40
CA TYR A 467 8.10 25.12 7.16
C TYR A 467 8.97 24.13 7.94
N ASP A 468 10.27 24.27 7.83
CA ASP A 468 11.24 23.38 8.46
C ASP A 468 11.11 23.37 9.99
N MET A 469 10.99 24.56 10.60
CA MET A 469 10.80 24.71 12.05
C MET A 469 9.48 24.06 12.53
N LEU A 470 8.40 24.29 11.79
CA LEU A 470 7.10 23.68 12.10
C LEU A 470 7.13 22.16 11.92
N PHE A 471 7.79 21.67 10.87
CA PHE A 471 7.90 20.24 10.60
C PHE A 471 8.68 19.54 11.71
N GLU A 472 9.80 20.11 12.17
CA GLU A 472 10.58 19.58 13.28
C GLU A 472 9.78 19.57 14.61
N SER A 473 8.92 20.56 14.84
CA SER A 473 8.06 20.58 16.04
C SER A 473 7.04 19.44 16.07
N THR A 474 6.62 18.90 14.89
CA THR A 474 5.67 17.78 14.85
C THR A 474 6.24 16.48 15.43
N TYR A 475 7.55 16.29 15.40
CA TYR A 475 8.21 15.11 15.98
C TYR A 475 8.08 15.06 17.50
N GLN A 476 8.11 16.22 18.16
CA GLN A 476 8.07 16.33 19.61
C GLN A 476 6.64 16.38 20.17
N GLU A 477 5.66 16.77 19.35
CA GLU A 477 4.27 16.95 19.78
C GLU A 477 3.57 15.60 19.97
N GLN A 478 3.37 15.20 21.23
CA GLN A 478 2.69 13.95 21.61
C GLN A 478 1.17 14.07 21.58
N ASN A 479 0.63 15.28 21.75
CA ASN A 479 -0.81 15.49 21.66
C ASN A 479 -1.27 15.42 20.20
N SER A 480 -2.06 14.41 19.88
CA SER A 480 -2.52 14.16 18.52
C SER A 480 -3.36 15.30 17.92
N VAL A 481 -4.12 16.06 18.75
CA VAL A 481 -4.93 17.19 18.28
C VAL A 481 -4.04 18.38 17.92
N LEU A 482 -3.05 18.69 18.76
CA LEU A 482 -2.09 19.77 18.49
C LEU A 482 -1.23 19.41 17.28
N ARG A 483 -0.75 18.17 17.18
CA ARG A 483 0.01 17.70 16.02
C ARG A 483 -0.78 17.80 14.71
N LYS A 484 -2.07 17.49 14.71
CA LYS A 484 -2.94 17.67 13.56
C LYS A 484 -3.05 19.14 13.14
N ARG A 485 -3.07 20.08 14.09
CA ARG A 485 -3.06 21.52 13.78
C ARG A 485 -1.76 21.96 13.12
N LEU A 486 -0.61 21.41 13.57
CA LEU A 486 0.68 21.65 12.94
C LEU A 486 0.70 21.11 11.52
N TYR A 487 0.22 19.89 11.28
CA TYR A 487 0.12 19.32 9.92
C TYR A 487 -0.77 20.16 9.00
N LYS A 488 -1.88 20.66 9.49
CA LYS A 488 -2.73 21.57 8.71
C LYS A 488 -1.98 22.86 8.33
N LYS A 489 -1.23 23.45 9.26
CA LYS A 489 -0.42 24.65 8.97
C LYS A 489 0.67 24.36 7.93
N LEU A 490 1.36 23.24 8.06
CA LEU A 490 2.36 22.78 7.09
C LEU A 490 1.76 22.58 5.69
N ASP A 491 0.62 21.90 5.59
CA ASP A 491 -0.07 21.67 4.31
C ASP A 491 -0.55 23.00 3.70
N SER A 492 -1.01 23.95 4.52
CA SER A 492 -1.33 25.32 4.06
C SER A 492 -0.11 26.03 3.46
N LEU A 493 1.05 25.92 4.11
CA LEU A 493 2.29 26.50 3.58
C LEU A 493 2.71 25.87 2.24
N VAL A 494 2.48 24.57 2.03
CA VAL A 494 2.69 23.94 0.72
C VAL A 494 1.79 24.57 -0.33
N ILE A 495 0.49 24.71 -0.05
CA ILE A 495 -0.45 25.34 -1.00
C ILE A 495 -0.09 26.79 -1.27
N GLU A 496 0.22 27.58 -0.26
CA GLU A 496 0.59 28.99 -0.39
C GLU A 496 1.85 29.20 -1.22
N ASN A 497 2.85 28.33 -1.08
CA ASN A 497 4.10 28.40 -1.82
C ASN A 497 4.05 27.67 -3.17
N SER A 498 3.05 26.79 -3.36
CA SER A 498 2.78 26.14 -4.63
C SER A 498 3.97 25.40 -5.27
N PRO A 499 4.77 24.59 -4.53
CA PRO A 499 5.87 23.81 -5.13
C PRO A 499 5.36 22.66 -6.01
N ILE A 500 4.06 22.40 -5.98
CA ILE A 500 3.39 21.32 -6.70
C ILE A 500 2.04 21.78 -7.27
N ILE A 501 1.50 20.95 -8.16
CA ILE A 501 0.11 20.96 -8.61
C ILE A 501 -0.54 19.68 -8.09
N PRO A 502 -1.27 19.69 -6.96
CA PRO A 502 -2.08 18.55 -6.55
C PRO A 502 -3.15 18.29 -7.61
N LEU A 503 -3.29 17.07 -8.10
CA LEU A 503 -4.24 16.71 -9.15
C LEU A 503 -5.48 16.04 -8.58
N TYR A 504 -5.29 14.88 -7.93
CA TYR A 504 -6.37 14.14 -7.30
C TYR A 504 -5.86 13.22 -6.19
N TYR A 505 -6.77 12.85 -5.30
CA TYR A 505 -6.57 11.78 -4.33
C TYR A 505 -7.26 10.53 -4.87
N ASP A 506 -6.55 9.41 -4.81
CA ASP A 506 -7.03 8.18 -5.42
C ASP A 506 -8.07 7.45 -4.55
N LYS A 507 -8.70 6.45 -5.12
CA LYS A 507 -9.64 5.53 -4.47
C LYS A 507 -9.16 4.10 -4.57
N VAL A 508 -9.28 3.36 -3.48
CA VAL A 508 -9.26 1.90 -3.54
C VAL A 508 -10.55 1.43 -4.21
N MET A 509 -10.42 0.59 -5.23
CA MET A 509 -11.54 0.01 -5.97
C MET A 509 -11.40 -1.51 -5.94
N ARG A 510 -12.31 -2.19 -5.26
CA ARG A 510 -12.32 -3.66 -5.12
C ARG A 510 -13.59 -4.23 -5.70
N PHE A 511 -13.44 -5.11 -6.67
CA PHE A 511 -14.56 -5.83 -7.26
C PHE A 511 -14.57 -7.25 -6.73
N THR A 512 -15.72 -7.73 -6.26
CA THR A 512 -15.87 -9.10 -5.77
C THR A 512 -17.06 -9.77 -6.41
N GLN A 513 -17.05 -11.11 -6.44
CA GLN A 513 -18.23 -11.88 -6.72
C GLN A 513 -19.32 -11.59 -5.68
N LYS A 514 -20.58 -11.72 -6.06
CA LYS A 514 -21.74 -11.35 -5.21
C LYS A 514 -21.79 -12.14 -3.90
N ASN A 515 -21.31 -13.38 -3.90
CA ASN A 515 -21.32 -14.28 -2.74
C ASN A 515 -20.17 -14.02 -1.74
N VAL A 516 -19.21 -13.15 -2.06
CA VAL A 516 -18.12 -12.78 -1.13
C VAL A 516 -18.65 -11.77 -0.11
N GLU A 517 -18.49 -12.08 1.17
CA GLU A 517 -18.91 -11.23 2.29
C GLU A 517 -17.74 -10.97 3.25
N GLY A 518 -17.86 -9.92 4.08
CA GLY A 518 -16.86 -9.57 5.08
C GLY A 518 -15.59 -8.93 4.54
N LEU A 519 -15.47 -8.72 3.22
CA LEU A 519 -14.37 -7.95 2.63
C LEU A 519 -14.64 -6.46 2.77
N THR A 520 -13.67 -5.72 3.27
CA THR A 520 -13.69 -4.26 3.44
C THR A 520 -12.58 -3.60 2.65
N THR A 521 -12.55 -2.27 2.62
CA THR A 521 -11.37 -1.51 2.18
C THR A 521 -10.78 -0.72 3.33
N ASN A 522 -9.52 -0.31 3.18
CA ASN A 522 -8.87 0.64 4.07
C ASN A 522 -7.95 1.55 3.24
N PRO A 523 -7.63 2.75 3.75
CA PRO A 523 -6.88 3.73 2.97
C PRO A 523 -5.43 3.35 2.62
N VAL A 524 -4.82 2.36 3.27
CA VAL A 524 -3.50 1.81 2.88
C VAL A 524 -3.62 0.63 1.91
N ASN A 525 -4.83 0.34 1.43
CA ASN A 525 -5.15 -0.77 0.52
C ASN A 525 -4.64 -2.14 1.00
N GLN A 526 -4.55 -2.36 2.31
CA GLN A 526 -4.16 -3.64 2.87
C GLN A 526 -5.29 -4.65 2.72
N LEU A 527 -4.99 -5.85 2.23
CA LEU A 527 -5.95 -6.93 2.09
C LEU A 527 -6.05 -7.73 3.40
N ASN A 528 -7.22 -7.67 4.06
CA ASN A 528 -7.53 -8.42 5.27
C ASN A 528 -8.56 -9.50 4.96
N LEU A 529 -8.17 -10.78 5.06
CA LEU A 529 -9.03 -11.91 4.69
C LEU A 529 -9.55 -12.72 5.87
N LYS A 530 -9.14 -12.42 7.09
CA LYS A 530 -9.52 -13.20 8.28
C LYS A 530 -11.03 -13.24 8.56
N LYS A 531 -11.78 -12.18 8.19
CA LYS A 531 -13.25 -12.09 8.36
C LYS A 531 -14.03 -12.34 7.07
N VAL A 532 -13.35 -12.66 5.97
CA VAL A 532 -14.00 -12.93 4.68
C VAL A 532 -14.59 -14.33 4.67
N TYR A 533 -15.79 -14.47 4.10
CA TYR A 533 -16.43 -15.75 3.86
C TYR A 533 -17.24 -15.72 2.55
N LYS A 534 -17.65 -16.88 2.06
CA LYS A 534 -18.48 -17.03 0.85
C LYS A 534 -19.79 -17.68 1.22
N LYS A 535 -20.89 -17.13 0.74
CA LYS A 535 -22.25 -17.70 0.84
C LYS A 535 -22.46 -18.84 -0.13
#